data_45cca31b1550ca7cb932ecf0a0b49524
#
_entry.id   45cca31b1550ca7cb932ecf0a0b49524
#
_cell.length_a   1.000
_cell.length_b   1.000
_cell.length_c   1.000
_cell.angle_alpha   90.00
_cell.angle_beta   90.00
_cell.angle_gamma   90.00
#
_symmetry.space_group_name_H-M   'P 1'
#
loop_
_entity.id
_entity.type
_entity.pdbx_description
1 polymer ?
#
loop_
_entity_poly.entity_id
_entity_poly.type
_entity_poly.pdbx_seq_one_letter_code
_entity_poly.pdbx_strand_id
1 'polypeptide(L)'
;IQTSTDGTTWTNYTFDTNIPLAEGEKVYFKGNYKGTGVSDYASFVMTGKISASGNLMTLTDGDSPTTTLAGKNYCFYKLFDGCTSLTAAPELPARTLSNYCYYSMFYGCTGLTQAPALPAKTLSEGCYRDMFRACTGLTEAPDLPAVTLADYCYRQMFYGCTGLNYLRVKFTSWTGATDATLDWLANVSATGTFVCPTELDTSTRNASRVPSAWTVNIDYLCFTAVETGSVKLTKKGNITATIQTSTDGTTWTNYTFDT
;
A
#
# COMPACT_ATOMS: atom_id res chain seq x y z
N ILE A 1 -11.51 21.81 9.31
CA ILE A 1 -11.82 21.20 8.00
C ILE A 1 -12.76 22.13 7.25
N GLN A 2 -12.58 22.23 5.94
CA GLN A 2 -13.46 22.94 5.01
C GLN A 2 -13.97 21.98 3.96
N THR A 3 -15.14 22.26 3.43
CA THR A 3 -15.76 21.52 2.32
C THR A 3 -16.15 22.45 1.19
N SER A 4 -16.23 21.89 0.00
CA SER A 4 -16.66 22.56 -1.22
C SER A 4 -17.38 21.55 -2.13
N THR A 5 -18.35 22.00 -2.91
CA THR A 5 -19.01 21.22 -3.95
C THR A 5 -18.49 21.59 -5.36
N ASP A 6 -17.81 22.73 -5.50
CA ASP A 6 -17.27 23.23 -6.77
C ASP A 6 -15.72 23.23 -6.83
N GLY A 7 -15.05 22.95 -5.70
CA GLY A 7 -13.59 22.97 -5.56
C GLY A 7 -12.99 24.38 -5.46
N THR A 8 -13.81 25.42 -5.45
CA THR A 8 -13.37 26.83 -5.45
C THR A 8 -13.94 27.62 -4.28
N THR A 9 -15.19 27.42 -3.95
CA THR A 9 -15.88 28.07 -2.82
C THR A 9 -15.85 27.16 -1.60
N TRP A 10 -15.17 27.58 -0.53
CA TRP A 10 -14.93 26.77 0.64
C TRP A 10 -15.67 27.28 1.87
N THR A 11 -16.34 26.38 2.56
CA THR A 11 -17.06 26.65 3.82
C THR A 11 -16.53 25.78 4.96
N ASN A 12 -16.60 26.27 6.18
CA ASN A 12 -16.21 25.46 7.34
C ASN A 12 -17.17 24.28 7.50
N TYR A 13 -16.58 23.08 7.65
CA TYR A 13 -17.33 21.86 7.91
C TYR A 13 -17.52 21.67 9.42
N THR A 14 -18.75 21.42 9.81
CA THR A 14 -19.08 20.99 11.17
C THR A 14 -19.07 19.47 11.22
N PHE A 15 -18.27 18.87 12.09
CA PHE A 15 -18.24 17.41 12.25
C PHE A 15 -19.65 16.86 12.51
N ASP A 16 -19.86 15.61 12.14
CA ASP A 16 -21.14 14.87 12.26
C ASP A 16 -22.30 15.45 11.42
N THR A 17 -22.00 16.35 10.46
CA THR A 17 -22.99 16.86 9.51
C THR A 17 -23.00 15.98 8.27
N ASN A 18 -24.17 15.46 7.89
CA ASN A 18 -24.35 14.74 6.63
C ASN A 18 -24.26 15.68 5.43
N ILE A 19 -23.52 15.26 4.41
CA ILE A 19 -23.49 15.92 3.09
C ILE A 19 -24.17 14.95 2.11
N PRO A 20 -25.44 15.20 1.72
CA PRO A 20 -26.11 14.37 0.72
C PRO A 20 -25.46 14.58 -0.63
N LEU A 21 -25.26 13.50 -1.39
CA LEU A 21 -24.73 13.53 -2.75
C LEU A 21 -25.67 12.74 -3.66
N ALA A 22 -26.15 13.36 -4.74
CA ALA A 22 -26.76 12.64 -5.84
C ALA A 22 -25.69 11.97 -6.71
N GLU A 23 -26.11 11.06 -7.60
CA GLU A 23 -25.19 10.40 -8.52
C GLU A 23 -24.42 11.44 -9.37
N GLY A 24 -23.10 11.30 -9.40
CA GLY A 24 -22.18 12.19 -10.12
C GLY A 24 -21.80 13.49 -9.38
N GLU A 25 -22.46 13.82 -8.28
CA GLU A 25 -22.06 14.96 -7.45
C GLU A 25 -20.77 14.68 -6.68
N LYS A 26 -20.07 15.76 -6.34
CA LYS A 26 -18.79 15.72 -5.65
C LYS A 26 -18.80 16.60 -4.42
N VAL A 27 -18.07 16.17 -3.39
CA VAL A 27 -17.68 17.01 -2.27
C VAL A 27 -16.17 16.93 -2.09
N TYR A 28 -15.55 18.06 -1.88
CA TYR A 28 -14.12 18.21 -1.65
C TYR A 28 -13.88 18.56 -0.18
N PHE A 29 -12.76 18.05 0.36
CA PHE A 29 -12.33 18.32 1.73
C PHE A 29 -10.89 18.84 1.74
N LYS A 30 -10.63 19.86 2.56
CA LYS A 30 -9.28 20.32 2.89
C LYS A 30 -9.23 20.85 4.33
N GLY A 31 -8.02 21.02 4.86
CA GLY A 31 -7.88 21.62 6.20
C GLY A 31 -6.53 21.42 6.82
N ASN A 32 -6.54 21.41 8.15
CA ASN A 32 -5.39 21.18 9.00
C ASN A 32 -5.65 20.04 9.99
N TYR A 33 -6.29 18.97 9.51
CA TYR A 33 -6.63 17.80 10.31
C TYR A 33 -5.39 17.22 10.99
N LYS A 34 -5.53 16.92 12.28
CA LYS A 34 -4.49 16.27 13.09
C LYS A 34 -5.17 15.27 14.01
N GLY A 35 -5.25 14.02 13.60
CA GLY A 35 -5.47 12.92 14.54
C GLY A 35 -4.24 12.81 15.44
N THR A 36 -4.42 12.62 16.73
CA THR A 36 -3.32 12.62 17.71
C THR A 36 -3.18 11.32 18.47
N GLY A 37 -4.14 10.39 18.32
CA GLY A 37 -4.09 9.10 19.02
C GLY A 37 -5.32 8.25 18.80
N VAL A 38 -5.37 7.12 19.50
CA VAL A 38 -6.48 6.15 19.41
C VAL A 38 -7.79 6.63 20.02
N SER A 39 -7.75 7.68 20.83
CA SER A 39 -8.91 8.31 21.45
C SER A 39 -9.30 9.65 20.82
N ASP A 40 -8.53 10.14 19.87
CA ASP A 40 -8.72 11.46 19.26
C ASP A 40 -8.48 11.37 17.75
N TYR A 41 -9.51 10.98 17.03
CA TYR A 41 -9.49 10.78 15.58
C TYR A 41 -10.86 11.09 14.98
N ALA A 42 -10.91 11.27 13.66
CA ALA A 42 -12.14 11.33 12.90
C ALA A 42 -12.17 10.21 11.85
N SER A 43 -13.36 9.74 11.51
CA SER A 43 -13.56 8.80 10.42
C SER A 43 -14.71 9.25 9.53
N PHE A 44 -14.58 8.93 8.23
CA PHE A 44 -15.69 9.09 7.30
C PHE A 44 -16.72 7.98 7.53
N VAL A 45 -18.00 8.33 7.44
CA VAL A 45 -19.11 7.38 7.36
C VAL A 45 -19.75 7.57 5.98
N MET A 46 -19.93 6.51 5.25
CA MET A 46 -20.41 6.54 3.87
C MET A 46 -21.61 5.60 3.69
N THR A 47 -22.62 6.08 2.98
CA THR A 47 -23.77 5.30 2.52
C THR A 47 -23.85 5.37 1.00
N GLY A 48 -24.31 4.30 0.33
CA GLY A 48 -24.24 4.19 -1.12
C GLY A 48 -22.80 3.99 -1.62
N LYS A 49 -22.61 3.72 -2.90
CA LYS A 49 -21.29 3.53 -3.51
C LYS A 49 -20.58 4.87 -3.66
N ILE A 50 -19.47 5.05 -2.96
CA ILE A 50 -18.65 6.27 -2.97
C ILE A 50 -17.25 5.94 -3.50
N SER A 51 -16.74 6.79 -4.37
CA SER A 51 -15.35 6.77 -4.83
C SER A 51 -14.61 7.96 -4.25
N ALA A 52 -13.51 7.73 -3.54
CA ALA A 52 -12.61 8.79 -3.13
C ALA A 52 -11.49 8.95 -4.17
N SER A 53 -11.02 10.18 -4.35
CA SER A 53 -9.93 10.52 -5.27
C SER A 53 -9.18 11.76 -4.79
N GLY A 54 -8.06 12.07 -5.44
CA GLY A 54 -7.24 13.22 -5.10
C GLY A 54 -6.29 12.96 -3.93
N ASN A 55 -5.56 13.99 -3.54
CA ASN A 55 -4.45 13.92 -2.61
C ASN A 55 -4.92 14.00 -1.14
N LEU A 56 -4.75 12.92 -0.37
CA LEU A 56 -5.15 12.87 1.04
C LEU A 56 -4.48 13.97 1.89
N MET A 57 -3.27 14.40 1.53
CA MET A 57 -2.54 15.39 2.32
C MET A 57 -3.22 16.78 2.36
N THR A 58 -4.19 17.04 1.48
CA THR A 58 -5.00 18.26 1.56
C THR A 58 -5.82 18.35 2.86
N LEU A 59 -6.12 17.22 3.50
CA LEU A 59 -6.78 17.21 4.81
C LEU A 59 -5.89 17.78 5.93
N THR A 60 -4.57 17.63 5.82
CA THR A 60 -3.62 18.08 6.86
C THR A 60 -2.92 19.39 6.51
N ASP A 61 -2.73 19.68 5.22
CA ASP A 61 -1.84 20.72 4.74
C ASP A 61 -2.60 21.77 3.89
N GLY A 62 -3.93 21.61 3.73
CA GLY A 62 -4.78 22.54 2.97
C GLY A 62 -4.36 22.64 1.50
N ASP A 63 -4.19 23.87 1.02
CA ASP A 63 -3.89 24.16 -0.40
C ASP A 63 -2.43 23.92 -0.79
N SER A 64 -1.57 23.51 0.16
CA SER A 64 -0.14 23.24 -0.08
C SER A 64 0.24 21.83 0.41
N PRO A 65 -0.35 20.77 -0.18
CA PRO A 65 -0.13 19.41 0.31
C PRO A 65 1.36 19.00 0.16
N THR A 66 1.90 18.45 1.24
CA THR A 66 3.27 17.93 1.29
C THR A 66 3.30 16.42 1.06
N THR A 67 4.50 15.83 1.07
CA THR A 67 4.68 14.36 1.03
C THR A 67 5.27 13.84 2.34
N THR A 68 5.08 14.58 3.45
CA THR A 68 5.63 14.23 4.77
C THR A 68 4.53 14.18 5.84
N LEU A 69 4.59 13.12 6.63
CA LEU A 69 3.82 12.97 7.87
C LEU A 69 4.72 13.07 9.11
N ALA A 70 5.95 13.59 8.96
CA ALA A 70 6.89 13.72 10.08
C ALA A 70 6.22 14.43 11.28
N GLY A 71 6.29 13.80 12.46
CA GLY A 71 5.67 14.31 13.69
C GLY A 71 4.13 14.22 13.76
N LYS A 72 3.48 13.62 12.75
CA LYS A 72 2.01 13.46 12.70
C LYS A 72 1.63 12.01 13.06
N ASN A 73 1.93 11.56 14.28
CA ASN A 73 1.57 10.24 14.77
C ASN A 73 0.05 10.05 14.74
N TYR A 74 -0.42 8.84 14.39
CA TYR A 74 -1.84 8.50 14.28
C TYR A 74 -2.67 9.41 13.35
N CYS A 75 -2.04 10.19 12.46
CA CYS A 75 -2.68 11.26 11.70
C CYS A 75 -3.96 10.80 10.96
N PHE A 76 -3.92 9.63 10.34
CA PHE A 76 -5.05 9.07 9.60
C PHE A 76 -5.55 7.74 10.19
N TYR A 77 -5.36 7.58 11.52
CA TYR A 77 -5.89 6.43 12.24
C TYR A 77 -7.39 6.31 12.00
N LYS A 78 -7.81 5.14 11.50
CA LYS A 78 -9.22 4.78 11.24
C LYS A 78 -10.01 5.73 10.33
N LEU A 79 -9.35 6.53 9.49
CA LEU A 79 -10.04 7.58 8.72
C LEU A 79 -11.17 7.03 7.83
N PHE A 80 -11.04 5.82 7.28
CA PHE A 80 -12.06 5.14 6.48
C PHE A 80 -12.49 3.80 7.10
N ASP A 81 -12.30 3.62 8.41
CA ASP A 81 -12.68 2.39 9.12
C ASP A 81 -14.15 2.06 8.90
N GLY A 82 -14.45 0.85 8.43
CA GLY A 82 -15.81 0.38 8.19
C GLY A 82 -16.53 1.00 6.97
N CYS A 83 -15.85 1.78 6.13
CA CYS A 83 -16.44 2.33 4.91
C CYS A 83 -16.65 1.23 3.85
N THR A 84 -17.62 0.32 4.09
CA THR A 84 -17.93 -0.81 3.19
C THR A 84 -18.38 -0.37 1.79
N SER A 85 -18.86 0.86 1.66
CA SER A 85 -19.32 1.46 0.40
C SER A 85 -18.22 2.16 -0.39
N LEU A 86 -17.00 2.26 0.15
CA LEU A 86 -15.86 2.88 -0.53
C LEU A 86 -15.36 1.99 -1.66
N THR A 87 -15.42 2.47 -2.91
CA THR A 87 -15.05 1.70 -4.11
C THR A 87 -13.65 2.02 -4.63
N ALA A 88 -13.11 3.20 -4.33
CA ALA A 88 -11.75 3.62 -4.66
C ALA A 88 -11.20 4.50 -3.54
N ALA A 89 -9.91 4.34 -3.24
CA ALA A 89 -9.20 5.11 -2.22
C ALA A 89 -8.58 6.40 -2.81
N PRO A 90 -8.37 7.46 -2.00
CA PRO A 90 -7.61 8.63 -2.41
C PRO A 90 -6.11 8.29 -2.55
N GLU A 91 -5.35 9.18 -3.18
CA GLU A 91 -3.89 9.08 -3.26
C GLU A 91 -3.24 9.28 -1.89
N LEU A 92 -2.24 8.44 -1.58
CA LEU A 92 -1.44 8.49 -0.36
C LEU A 92 0.03 8.84 -0.69
N PRO A 93 0.34 10.11 -1.01
CA PRO A 93 1.64 10.48 -1.56
C PRO A 93 2.76 10.58 -0.54
N ALA A 94 2.50 10.36 0.76
CA ALA A 94 3.51 10.53 1.80
C ALA A 94 4.68 9.57 1.62
N ARG A 95 5.88 10.12 1.59
CA ARG A 95 7.17 9.40 1.50
C ARG A 95 7.89 9.32 2.84
N THR A 96 7.61 10.28 3.74
CA THR A 96 8.07 10.28 5.14
C THR A 96 6.88 9.99 6.02
N LEU A 97 6.97 8.93 6.81
CA LEU A 97 5.90 8.45 7.69
C LEU A 97 6.18 8.81 9.15
N SER A 98 5.16 8.75 9.98
CA SER A 98 5.23 8.78 11.44
C SER A 98 4.61 7.51 12.02
N ASN A 99 4.82 7.30 13.32
CA ASN A 99 4.29 6.14 14.03
C ASN A 99 2.77 6.08 13.92
N TYR A 100 2.26 4.91 13.53
CA TYR A 100 0.83 4.59 13.41
C TYR A 100 0.04 5.54 12.50
N CYS A 101 0.69 6.25 11.55
CA CYS A 101 0.04 7.31 10.75
C CYS A 101 -1.12 6.83 9.88
N TYR A 102 -1.10 5.58 9.41
CA TYR A 102 -2.18 4.95 8.63
C TYR A 102 -2.76 3.70 9.33
N TYR A 103 -2.62 3.59 10.65
CA TYR A 103 -3.13 2.45 11.41
C TYR A 103 -4.63 2.29 11.20
N SER A 104 -5.07 1.08 10.79
CA SER A 104 -6.47 0.72 10.50
C SER A 104 -7.20 1.66 9.52
N MET A 105 -6.49 2.40 8.67
CA MET A 105 -7.10 3.45 7.85
C MET A 105 -8.24 2.95 6.97
N PHE A 106 -8.12 1.78 6.36
CA PHE A 106 -9.13 1.15 5.51
C PHE A 106 -9.68 -0.15 6.10
N TYR A 107 -9.61 -0.34 7.43
CA TYR A 107 -10.12 -1.55 8.06
C TYR A 107 -11.58 -1.79 7.67
N GLY A 108 -11.90 -2.99 7.16
CA GLY A 108 -13.26 -3.37 6.80
C GLY A 108 -13.85 -2.67 5.56
N CYS A 109 -13.05 -2.00 4.75
CA CYS A 109 -13.50 -1.43 3.47
C CYS A 109 -13.75 -2.55 2.44
N THR A 110 -14.82 -3.30 2.59
CA THR A 110 -15.11 -4.48 1.75
C THR A 110 -15.39 -4.17 0.29
N GLY A 111 -15.82 -2.93 -0.03
CA GLY A 111 -16.04 -2.45 -1.39
C GLY A 111 -14.76 -2.04 -2.13
N LEU A 112 -13.62 -1.92 -1.42
CA LEU A 112 -12.35 -1.49 -2.01
C LEU A 112 -11.72 -2.65 -2.80
N THR A 113 -11.60 -2.49 -4.12
CA THR A 113 -11.06 -3.53 -5.01
C THR A 113 -9.59 -3.32 -5.37
N GLN A 114 -9.10 -2.10 -5.23
CA GLN A 114 -7.71 -1.72 -5.50
C GLN A 114 -7.14 -0.90 -4.35
N ALA A 115 -5.97 -1.25 -3.87
CA ALA A 115 -5.26 -0.47 -2.87
C ALA A 115 -4.59 0.77 -3.50
N PRO A 116 -4.51 1.89 -2.78
CA PRO A 116 -3.71 3.04 -3.20
C PRO A 116 -2.21 2.71 -3.14
N ALA A 117 -1.39 3.38 -3.95
CA ALA A 117 0.07 3.24 -3.90
C ALA A 117 0.64 3.68 -2.54
N LEU A 118 1.64 2.97 -2.04
CA LEU A 118 2.37 3.26 -0.80
C LEU A 118 3.84 3.58 -1.11
N PRO A 119 4.19 4.83 -1.43
CA PRO A 119 5.50 5.19 -1.99
C PRO A 119 6.64 5.27 -0.97
N ALA A 120 6.37 5.16 0.34
CA ALA A 120 7.38 5.30 1.38
C ALA A 120 8.36 4.12 1.37
N LYS A 121 9.67 4.43 1.29
CA LYS A 121 10.77 3.46 1.32
C LYS A 121 11.36 3.26 2.72
N THR A 122 11.06 4.16 3.65
CA THR A 122 11.43 4.08 5.07
C THR A 122 10.14 4.01 5.88
N LEU A 123 10.06 3.02 6.75
CA LEU A 123 8.90 2.76 7.59
C LEU A 123 9.10 3.33 8.99
N SER A 124 7.98 3.65 9.64
CA SER A 124 7.90 3.99 11.05
C SER A 124 7.10 2.91 11.80
N GLU A 125 7.19 2.89 13.11
CA GLU A 125 6.48 1.95 13.97
C GLU A 125 4.98 1.93 13.65
N GLY A 126 4.42 0.75 13.38
CA GLY A 126 2.99 0.53 13.14
C GLY A 126 2.37 1.36 12.01
N CYS A 127 3.19 1.95 11.11
CA CYS A 127 2.71 2.93 10.13
C CYS A 127 1.58 2.42 9.22
N TYR A 128 1.56 1.12 8.91
CA TYR A 128 0.53 0.45 8.10
C TYR A 128 -0.15 -0.71 8.85
N ARG A 129 -0.04 -0.74 10.19
CA ARG A 129 -0.69 -1.79 10.99
C ARG A 129 -2.18 -1.84 10.72
N ASP A 130 -2.72 -3.06 10.50
CA ASP A 130 -4.16 -3.32 10.23
C ASP A 130 -4.76 -2.49 9.06
N MET A 131 -3.94 -1.87 8.19
CA MET A 131 -4.39 -0.85 7.25
C MET A 131 -5.49 -1.31 6.32
N PHE A 132 -5.39 -2.52 5.77
CA PHE A 132 -6.38 -3.13 4.87
C PHE A 132 -7.05 -4.37 5.48
N ARG A 133 -6.97 -4.53 6.81
CA ARG A 133 -7.58 -5.69 7.47
C ARG A 133 -9.04 -5.81 7.11
N ALA A 134 -9.48 -7.03 6.74
CA ALA A 134 -10.84 -7.36 6.32
C ALA A 134 -11.35 -6.62 5.05
N CYS A 135 -10.46 -6.11 4.19
CA CYS A 135 -10.82 -5.61 2.86
C CYS A 135 -11.04 -6.80 1.91
N THR A 136 -12.19 -7.45 2.00
CA THR A 136 -12.46 -8.70 1.27
C THR A 136 -12.54 -8.54 -0.25
N GLY A 137 -12.81 -7.34 -0.74
CA GLY A 137 -12.82 -7.00 -2.17
C GLY A 137 -11.44 -6.84 -2.80
N LEU A 138 -10.38 -6.71 -1.97
CA LEU A 138 -9.03 -6.47 -2.45
C LEU A 138 -8.41 -7.77 -3.01
N THR A 139 -7.98 -7.75 -4.27
CA THR A 139 -7.36 -8.90 -4.95
C THR A 139 -5.84 -8.79 -5.04
N GLU A 140 -5.30 -7.57 -5.11
CA GLU A 140 -3.87 -7.28 -5.19
C GLU A 140 -3.47 -6.29 -4.10
N ALA A 141 -2.37 -6.56 -3.42
CA ALA A 141 -1.76 -5.60 -2.50
C ALA A 141 -1.02 -4.50 -3.28
N PRO A 142 -0.85 -3.29 -2.71
CA PRO A 142 0.07 -2.33 -3.28
C PRO A 142 1.51 -2.85 -3.18
N ASP A 143 2.39 -2.40 -4.06
CA ASP A 143 3.83 -2.65 -3.91
C ASP A 143 4.32 -2.13 -2.56
N LEU A 144 5.14 -2.92 -1.85
CA LEU A 144 5.76 -2.55 -0.58
C LEU A 144 7.26 -2.26 -0.81
N PRO A 145 7.63 -0.99 -1.12
CA PRO A 145 8.96 -0.64 -1.63
C PRO A 145 10.04 -0.50 -0.54
N ALA A 146 9.68 -0.61 0.74
CA ALA A 146 10.64 -0.53 1.84
C ALA A 146 11.56 -1.75 1.84
N VAL A 147 12.87 -1.52 2.02
CA VAL A 147 13.89 -2.58 2.04
C VAL A 147 14.20 -3.11 3.44
N THR A 148 13.76 -2.39 4.48
CA THR A 148 13.87 -2.79 5.90
C THR A 148 12.52 -2.63 6.58
N LEU A 149 12.25 -3.48 7.54
CA LEU A 149 11.04 -3.44 8.36
C LEU A 149 11.23 -2.54 9.59
N ALA A 150 10.14 -2.00 10.12
CA ALA A 150 10.04 -1.33 11.41
C ALA A 150 9.07 -2.11 12.32
N ASP A 151 9.12 -1.89 13.63
CA ASP A 151 8.26 -2.57 14.59
C ASP A 151 6.78 -2.39 14.21
N TYR A 152 6.04 -3.49 14.17
CA TYR A 152 4.60 -3.54 13.87
C TYR A 152 4.18 -2.96 12.51
N CYS A 153 5.11 -2.60 11.60
CA CYS A 153 4.83 -1.78 10.39
C CYS A 153 3.74 -2.37 9.48
N TYR A 154 3.72 -3.69 9.30
CA TYR A 154 2.74 -4.41 8.48
C TYR A 154 1.92 -5.43 9.30
N ARG A 155 1.96 -5.34 10.65
CA ARG A 155 1.20 -6.26 11.51
C ARG A 155 -0.26 -6.29 11.10
N GLN A 156 -0.78 -7.49 10.78
CA GLN A 156 -2.16 -7.75 10.38
C GLN A 156 -2.65 -6.90 9.18
N MET A 157 -1.74 -6.34 8.36
CA MET A 157 -2.08 -5.37 7.31
C MET A 157 -3.15 -5.88 6.35
N PHE A 158 -3.10 -7.15 5.97
CA PHE A 158 -4.03 -7.79 5.04
C PHE A 158 -4.82 -8.94 5.69
N TYR A 159 -4.85 -9.01 7.03
CA TYR A 159 -5.58 -10.06 7.74
C TYR A 159 -7.05 -10.09 7.28
N GLY A 160 -7.53 -11.25 6.81
CA GLY A 160 -8.92 -11.42 6.37
C GLY A 160 -9.25 -10.81 4.99
N CYS A 161 -8.26 -10.39 4.20
CA CYS A 161 -8.45 -10.02 2.80
C CYS A 161 -8.63 -11.29 1.95
N THR A 162 -9.81 -11.91 2.02
CA THR A 162 -10.06 -13.25 1.44
C THR A 162 -9.88 -13.31 -0.08
N GLY A 163 -9.97 -12.18 -0.77
CA GLY A 163 -9.71 -12.07 -2.22
C GLY A 163 -8.24 -11.91 -2.59
N LEU A 164 -7.38 -11.52 -1.63
CA LEU A 164 -5.99 -11.14 -1.90
C LEU A 164 -5.16 -12.35 -2.33
N ASN A 165 -4.59 -12.30 -3.55
CA ASN A 165 -3.82 -13.37 -4.14
C ASN A 165 -2.50 -12.91 -4.80
N TYR A 166 -2.14 -11.63 -4.68
CA TYR A 166 -0.86 -11.09 -5.16
C TYR A 166 -0.28 -10.08 -4.17
N LEU A 167 1.02 -10.23 -3.87
CA LEU A 167 1.78 -9.31 -3.04
C LEU A 167 3.24 -9.24 -3.49
N ARG A 168 3.77 -8.02 -3.62
CA ARG A 168 5.17 -7.74 -3.94
C ARG A 168 5.85 -6.95 -2.83
N VAL A 169 7.03 -7.42 -2.40
CA VAL A 169 7.83 -6.78 -1.35
C VAL A 169 9.26 -6.52 -1.79
N LYS A 170 9.94 -5.58 -1.13
CA LYS A 170 11.34 -5.24 -1.39
C LYS A 170 12.26 -5.45 -0.19
N PHE A 171 11.73 -5.75 1.00
CA PHE A 171 12.57 -6.05 2.15
C PHE A 171 13.26 -7.41 2.00
N THR A 172 14.48 -7.52 2.58
CA THR A 172 15.37 -8.66 2.39
C THR A 172 15.50 -9.53 3.64
N SER A 173 14.85 -9.16 4.74
CA SER A 173 14.89 -9.90 6.01
C SER A 173 13.56 -9.78 6.77
N TRP A 174 13.18 -10.88 7.45
CA TRP A 174 12.05 -10.94 8.39
C TRP A 174 12.43 -10.52 9.81
N THR A 175 13.71 -10.28 10.08
CA THR A 175 14.24 -10.01 11.42
C THR A 175 14.62 -8.53 11.57
N GLY A 176 14.90 -8.12 12.80
CA GLY A 176 15.34 -6.77 13.12
C GLY A 176 14.19 -5.81 13.48
N ALA A 177 12.93 -6.29 13.45
CA ALA A 177 11.76 -5.52 13.86
C ALA A 177 10.75 -6.42 14.58
N THR A 178 10.14 -5.90 15.63
CA THR A 178 9.18 -6.63 16.48
C THR A 178 7.85 -6.77 15.76
N ASP A 179 7.34 -8.00 15.63
CA ASP A 179 6.00 -8.31 15.08
C ASP A 179 5.68 -7.60 13.76
N ALA A 180 6.70 -7.25 12.96
CA ALA A 180 6.55 -6.41 11.78
C ALA A 180 5.51 -6.94 10.78
N THR A 181 5.45 -8.26 10.61
CA THR A 181 4.53 -8.97 9.71
C THR A 181 3.65 -9.99 10.43
N LEU A 182 3.45 -9.85 11.77
CA LEU A 182 2.63 -10.79 12.52
C LEU A 182 1.22 -10.88 11.93
N ASP A 183 0.82 -12.09 11.51
CA ASP A 183 -0.49 -12.43 10.93
C ASP A 183 -0.92 -11.56 9.74
N TRP A 184 0.02 -10.93 9.02
CA TRP A 184 -0.28 -9.97 7.96
C TRP A 184 -1.01 -10.58 6.76
N LEU A 185 -0.83 -11.88 6.51
CA LEU A 185 -1.48 -12.66 5.46
C LEU A 185 -2.36 -13.79 6.02
N ALA A 186 -2.84 -13.65 7.25
CA ALA A 186 -3.81 -14.62 7.79
C ALA A 186 -5.17 -14.47 7.10
N ASN A 187 -5.78 -15.59 6.73
CA ASN A 187 -7.09 -15.63 6.09
C ASN A 187 -7.19 -14.83 4.76
N VAL A 188 -6.11 -14.79 3.99
CA VAL A 188 -6.12 -14.33 2.59
C VAL A 188 -6.54 -15.45 1.65
N SER A 189 -6.54 -15.23 0.33
CA SER A 189 -6.81 -16.29 -0.65
C SER A 189 -5.94 -17.54 -0.40
N ALA A 190 -6.53 -18.72 -0.57
CA ALA A 190 -5.84 -19.99 -0.36
C ALA A 190 -4.62 -20.16 -1.28
N THR A 191 -4.67 -19.59 -2.48
CA THR A 191 -3.57 -19.60 -3.46
C THR A 191 -3.25 -18.18 -3.89
N GLY A 192 -2.00 -17.94 -4.29
CA GLY A 192 -1.56 -16.62 -4.74
C GLY A 192 -0.10 -16.59 -5.13
N THR A 193 0.40 -15.40 -5.43
CA THR A 193 1.79 -15.13 -5.82
C THR A 193 2.42 -14.12 -4.87
N PHE A 194 3.56 -14.50 -4.31
CA PHE A 194 4.41 -13.64 -3.50
C PHE A 194 5.69 -13.32 -4.26
N VAL A 195 5.95 -12.04 -4.54
CA VAL A 195 7.13 -11.58 -5.27
C VAL A 195 8.08 -10.90 -4.30
N CYS A 196 9.34 -11.33 -4.27
CA CYS A 196 10.33 -10.82 -3.31
C CYS A 196 11.76 -10.82 -3.88
N PRO A 197 12.72 -10.09 -3.24
CA PRO A 197 14.14 -10.21 -3.53
C PRO A 197 14.68 -11.63 -3.25
N THR A 198 15.77 -12.02 -3.94
CA THR A 198 16.44 -13.31 -3.78
C THR A 198 16.96 -13.56 -2.38
N GLU A 199 17.30 -12.51 -1.66
CA GLU A 199 17.88 -12.55 -0.31
C GLU A 199 16.84 -12.86 0.77
N LEU A 200 15.55 -12.72 0.48
CA LEU A 200 14.51 -12.97 1.47
C LEU A 200 14.31 -14.47 1.68
N ASP A 201 14.55 -14.95 2.89
CA ASP A 201 14.28 -16.35 3.25
C ASP A 201 12.77 -16.65 3.21
N THR A 202 12.34 -17.46 2.28
CA THR A 202 10.96 -17.91 2.12
C THR A 202 10.74 -19.38 2.48
N SER A 203 11.68 -20.00 3.18
CA SER A 203 11.58 -21.40 3.62
C SER A 203 10.49 -21.62 4.67
N THR A 204 10.29 -20.65 5.56
CA THR A 204 9.22 -20.68 6.56
C THR A 204 7.91 -20.18 5.94
N ARG A 205 6.90 -21.03 5.96
CA ARG A 205 5.58 -20.79 5.32
C ARG A 205 4.50 -20.74 6.40
N ASN A 206 3.91 -19.55 6.62
CA ASN A 206 2.82 -19.31 7.56
C ASN A 206 2.15 -17.94 7.31
N ALA A 207 1.14 -17.61 8.10
CA ALA A 207 0.39 -16.35 8.00
C ALA A 207 1.20 -15.08 8.29
N SER A 208 2.31 -15.21 9.04
CA SER A 208 3.20 -14.10 9.40
C SER A 208 4.36 -13.93 8.42
N ARG A 209 4.50 -14.81 7.43
CA ARG A 209 5.49 -14.73 6.35
C ARG A 209 4.81 -14.90 4.99
N VAL A 210 4.87 -16.08 4.40
CA VAL A 210 4.23 -16.38 3.12
C VAL A 210 3.30 -17.58 3.32
N PRO A 211 2.01 -17.51 2.92
CA PRO A 211 1.10 -18.64 3.03
C PRO A 211 1.64 -19.89 2.30
N SER A 212 1.36 -21.08 2.86
CA SER A 212 1.98 -22.33 2.42
C SER A 212 1.71 -22.67 0.95
N ALA A 213 0.54 -22.37 0.44
CA ALA A 213 0.13 -22.68 -0.93
C ALA A 213 0.36 -21.54 -1.94
N TRP A 214 0.97 -20.43 -1.50
CA TRP A 214 1.33 -19.36 -2.42
C TRP A 214 2.63 -19.68 -3.15
N THR A 215 2.68 -19.36 -4.46
CA THR A 215 3.90 -19.43 -5.26
C THR A 215 4.82 -18.28 -4.90
N VAL A 216 6.12 -18.54 -4.74
CA VAL A 216 7.13 -17.49 -4.55
C VAL A 216 7.85 -17.25 -5.86
N ASN A 217 7.84 -16.02 -6.32
CA ASN A 217 8.58 -15.54 -7.47
C ASN A 217 9.67 -14.56 -7.03
N ILE A 218 10.82 -14.63 -7.68
CA ILE A 218 11.90 -13.67 -7.44
C ILE A 218 11.70 -12.43 -8.32
N ASP A 219 11.93 -11.26 -7.73
CA ASP A 219 11.76 -9.95 -8.37
C ASP A 219 12.96 -9.61 -9.26
N TYR A 220 13.04 -10.27 -10.39
CA TYR A 220 14.05 -10.00 -11.43
C TYR A 220 13.64 -8.84 -12.33
N LEU A 221 14.64 -8.15 -12.91
CA LEU A 221 14.38 -7.26 -14.04
C LEU A 221 13.82 -8.08 -15.20
N CYS A 222 12.61 -7.76 -15.62
CA CYS A 222 11.92 -8.46 -16.71
C CYS A 222 11.51 -7.46 -17.80
N PHE A 223 11.64 -7.88 -19.06
CA PHE A 223 11.11 -7.18 -20.22
C PHE A 223 10.04 -8.06 -20.87
N THR A 224 8.84 -7.51 -21.06
CA THR A 224 7.74 -8.19 -21.74
C THR A 224 7.53 -7.54 -23.10
N ALA A 225 7.60 -8.31 -24.18
CA ALA A 225 7.29 -7.82 -25.51
C ALA A 225 5.77 -7.64 -25.66
N VAL A 226 5.34 -6.43 -26.02
CA VAL A 226 3.92 -6.13 -26.35
C VAL A 226 3.64 -6.27 -27.84
N GLU A 227 4.72 -6.34 -28.66
CA GLU A 227 4.73 -6.67 -30.08
C GLU A 227 6.07 -7.36 -30.41
N THR A 228 6.26 -7.86 -31.62
CA THR A 228 7.53 -8.47 -32.01
C THR A 228 8.68 -7.48 -31.83
N GLY A 229 9.66 -7.83 -31.02
CA GLY A 229 10.81 -6.98 -30.69
C GLY A 229 11.99 -7.78 -30.13
N SER A 230 13.04 -7.06 -29.75
CA SER A 230 14.22 -7.67 -29.13
C SER A 230 14.78 -6.78 -28.02
N VAL A 231 15.45 -7.40 -27.04
CA VAL A 231 16.19 -6.71 -25.98
C VAL A 231 17.66 -7.10 -26.10
N LYS A 232 18.54 -6.09 -26.12
CA LYS A 232 19.98 -6.29 -26.17
C LYS A 232 20.66 -5.48 -25.06
N LEU A 233 21.54 -6.14 -24.29
CA LEU A 233 22.43 -5.48 -23.35
C LEU A 233 23.81 -5.30 -24.00
N THR A 234 24.27 -4.05 -24.14
CA THR A 234 25.57 -3.72 -24.72
C THR A 234 26.57 -3.35 -23.64
N LYS A 235 27.79 -3.85 -23.78
CA LYS A 235 28.92 -3.55 -22.89
C LYS A 235 29.73 -2.36 -23.45
N LYS A 236 30.09 -1.41 -22.58
CA LYS A 236 31.06 -0.35 -22.89
C LYS A 236 32.18 -0.38 -21.85
N GLY A 237 33.43 -0.42 -22.32
CA GLY A 237 34.63 -0.49 -21.44
C GLY A 237 34.81 -1.87 -20.79
N ASN A 238 35.68 -1.91 -19.78
CA ASN A 238 36.05 -3.16 -19.10
C ASN A 238 35.11 -3.44 -17.90
N ILE A 239 33.92 -3.95 -18.20
CA ILE A 239 32.99 -4.39 -17.17
C ILE A 239 33.25 -5.87 -16.88
N THR A 240 33.52 -6.21 -15.62
CA THR A 240 33.61 -7.61 -15.16
C THR A 240 32.33 -7.92 -14.39
N ALA A 241 31.42 -8.63 -15.03
CA ALA A 241 30.19 -9.10 -14.41
C ALA A 241 29.73 -10.40 -15.04
N THR A 242 29.19 -11.31 -14.24
CA THR A 242 28.42 -12.46 -14.74
C THR A 242 26.97 -12.04 -14.81
N ILE A 243 26.41 -12.04 -16.03
CA ILE A 243 24.99 -11.79 -16.27
C ILE A 243 24.35 -13.10 -16.69
N GLN A 244 23.19 -13.40 -16.16
CA GLN A 244 22.40 -14.55 -16.56
C GLN A 244 21.06 -14.08 -17.12
N THR A 245 20.54 -14.83 -18.07
CA THR A 245 19.22 -14.60 -18.68
C THR A 245 18.34 -15.82 -18.55
N SER A 246 17.06 -15.60 -18.43
CA SER A 246 16.04 -16.62 -18.39
C SER A 246 14.81 -16.15 -19.16
N THR A 247 14.12 -17.05 -19.83
CA THR A 247 12.84 -16.79 -20.50
C THR A 247 11.65 -17.28 -19.69
N ASP A 248 11.89 -18.13 -18.68
CA ASP A 248 10.87 -18.75 -17.82
C ASP A 248 10.99 -18.36 -16.34
N GLY A 249 12.05 -17.61 -15.98
CA GLY A 249 12.35 -17.23 -14.60
C GLY A 249 12.91 -18.35 -13.72
N THR A 250 13.09 -19.57 -14.27
CA THR A 250 13.54 -20.77 -13.54
C THR A 250 14.82 -21.35 -14.07
N THR A 251 14.98 -21.36 -15.39
CA THR A 251 16.18 -21.88 -16.08
C THR A 251 17.08 -20.72 -16.48
N TRP A 252 18.30 -20.66 -15.95
CA TRP A 252 19.22 -19.54 -16.14
C TRP A 252 20.44 -19.94 -16.95
N THR A 253 20.77 -19.12 -17.96
CA THR A 253 21.96 -19.27 -18.79
C THR A 253 22.84 -18.02 -18.72
N ASN A 254 24.16 -18.22 -18.82
CA ASN A 254 25.08 -17.09 -18.84
C ASN A 254 24.90 -16.27 -20.12
N TYR A 255 24.71 -14.97 -19.96
CA TYR A 255 24.63 -14.05 -21.08
C TYR A 255 26.06 -13.75 -21.61
N THR A 256 26.26 -13.94 -22.90
CA THR A 256 27.52 -13.61 -23.59
C THR A 256 27.35 -12.25 -24.26
N PHE A 257 28.22 -11.31 -23.91
CA PHE A 257 28.27 -10.03 -24.62
C PHE A 257 28.87 -10.23 -26.02
N ASP A 258 28.27 -9.58 -27.01
CA ASP A 258 28.89 -9.53 -28.34
C ASP A 258 30.25 -8.82 -28.23
N THR A 259 31.28 -9.45 -28.75
CA THR A 259 32.65 -8.93 -28.79
C THR A 259 32.83 -7.88 -29.88
#